data_c6c0baded7e8b59016b1a1cf28d41446
#
_entry.id   c6c0baded7e8b59016b1a1cf28d41446
#
_cell.length_a   1.000
_cell.length_b   1.000
_cell.length_c   1.000
_cell.angle_alpha   90.00
_cell.angle_beta   90.00
_cell.angle_gamma   90.00
#
_symmetry.space_group_name_H-M   'P 1'
#
loop_
_entity.id
_entity.type
_entity.pdbx_description
1 polymer ?
#
loop_
_entity_poly.entity_id
_entity_poly.type
_entity_poly.pdbx_seq_one_letter_code
_entity_poly.pdbx_strand_id
1 'polypeptide(L)'
;MYCRYAIILDMKSTDKRYVLFISCAALLALAVWFALWCGSARYAVLPMLYASLTAALFGLGLLRLIPSALSFEEAPAPETSPRNSRRDRRHPWAAIACRVILLHMALYAIAYLFDLVKNGYSGGLLDIFRHLWLRTDSPSYLGIAENWYVTEGDARFHIVFFPLYPILIRIFSLFTGGSAFGGAMLVTTLCAVGSAIAAYELFALDTDRRTALFAATLLCLFPGSIFLLAPMTESLFLLTSLLCMYMCRKKKYLLSGLFGCLAALTRSVGILLILPVFMEAAYDYFKGTSIHKRDLISRLAGCCMIALGTALYLIINKAVTGSFFTFMSYQHDHWSQSLGPFFGTAAYQLQYFLSSLHTGEAAMGLTLFLPNLICCLLGLIILALSAGNLRPSYAAYGLLYYAVTVGCTWLLSGPRYLAVCFPIAAGLCALVKGRLPRWILALLSLIMMLMYMWAYVLGYSVY
;
A
#
# COMPACT_ATOMS: atom_id res chain seq x y z
N MET A 1 13.60 12.98 -18.81
CA MET A 1 12.44 13.86 -18.97
C MET A 1 12.10 14.14 -20.44
N TYR A 2 13.06 14.24 -21.35
CA TYR A 2 12.88 14.57 -22.77
C TYR A 2 12.22 13.47 -23.63
N CYS A 3 12.32 12.19 -23.27
CA CYS A 3 11.91 11.09 -24.17
C CYS A 3 10.39 10.91 -24.33
N ARG A 4 9.55 11.30 -23.37
CA ARG A 4 8.09 11.06 -23.43
C ARG A 4 7.26 12.27 -23.91
N TYR A 5 7.76 13.48 -23.84
CA TYR A 5 7.16 14.60 -24.59
C TYR A 5 7.31 14.42 -26.10
N ALA A 6 8.38 13.76 -26.55
CA ALA A 6 8.56 13.37 -27.95
C ALA A 6 7.49 12.40 -28.45
N ILE A 7 6.98 11.50 -27.58
CA ILE A 7 5.97 10.49 -27.92
C ILE A 7 4.62 11.16 -28.31
N ILE A 8 4.17 12.16 -27.57
CA ILE A 8 2.94 12.89 -27.89
C ILE A 8 3.10 13.65 -29.23
N LEU A 9 4.32 14.05 -29.56
CA LEU A 9 4.61 14.71 -30.85
C LEU A 9 4.55 13.74 -32.02
N ASP A 10 4.82 12.47 -31.82
CA ASP A 10 4.89 11.44 -32.87
C ASP A 10 3.58 10.66 -33.08
N MET A 11 2.59 10.82 -32.20
CA MET A 11 1.27 10.21 -32.32
C MET A 11 0.49 10.78 -33.50
N LYS A 12 -0.33 9.95 -34.18
CA LYS A 12 -1.25 10.41 -35.22
C LYS A 12 -2.20 11.50 -34.65
N SER A 13 -2.60 12.44 -35.46
CA SER A 13 -3.44 13.58 -35.04
C SER A 13 -4.76 13.15 -34.37
N THR A 14 -5.32 12.03 -34.78
CA THR A 14 -6.54 11.43 -34.21
C THR A 14 -6.30 10.96 -32.78
N ASP A 15 -5.19 10.27 -32.54
CA ASP A 15 -4.85 9.73 -31.21
C ASP A 15 -4.58 10.86 -30.21
N LYS A 16 -3.96 11.95 -30.65
CA LYS A 16 -3.75 13.17 -29.84
C LYS A 16 -5.08 13.79 -29.36
N ARG A 17 -6.10 13.80 -30.22
CA ARG A 17 -7.43 14.32 -29.86
C ARG A 17 -8.12 13.45 -28.80
N TYR A 18 -8.02 12.13 -28.91
CA TYR A 18 -8.57 11.21 -27.90
C TYR A 18 -7.86 11.35 -26.56
N VAL A 19 -6.52 11.40 -26.55
CA VAL A 19 -5.74 11.62 -25.32
C VAL A 19 -6.13 12.94 -24.66
N LEU A 20 -6.22 14.01 -25.43
CA LEU A 20 -6.63 15.33 -24.92
C LEU A 20 -8.05 15.28 -24.37
N PHE A 21 -9.00 14.68 -25.10
CA PHE A 21 -10.39 14.57 -24.67
C PHE A 21 -10.53 13.80 -23.35
N ILE A 22 -9.90 12.63 -23.23
CA ILE A 22 -9.95 11.82 -22.01
C ILE A 22 -9.28 12.55 -20.85
N SER A 23 -8.15 13.22 -21.09
CA SER A 23 -7.47 14.02 -20.06
C SER A 23 -8.33 15.19 -19.57
N CYS A 24 -8.96 15.92 -20.48
CA CYS A 24 -9.88 17.01 -20.14
C CYS A 24 -11.12 16.49 -19.39
N ALA A 25 -11.70 15.37 -19.82
CA ALA A 25 -12.85 14.76 -19.14
C ALA A 25 -12.50 14.31 -17.71
N ALA A 26 -11.34 13.69 -17.51
CA ALA A 26 -10.87 13.27 -16.18
C ALA A 26 -10.62 14.47 -15.26
N LEU A 27 -9.98 15.53 -15.75
CA LEU A 27 -9.77 16.76 -14.98
C LEU A 27 -11.08 17.48 -14.67
N LEU A 28 -12.02 17.52 -15.62
CA LEU A 28 -13.34 18.10 -15.40
C LEU A 28 -14.10 17.32 -14.32
N ALA A 29 -14.07 15.99 -14.37
CA ALA A 29 -14.69 15.15 -13.34
C ALA A 29 -14.07 15.39 -11.95
N LEU A 30 -12.74 15.51 -11.85
CA LEU A 30 -12.06 15.85 -10.60
C LEU A 30 -12.43 17.25 -10.12
N ALA A 31 -12.49 18.24 -11.01
CA ALA A 31 -12.84 19.61 -10.68
C ALA A 31 -14.30 19.72 -10.20
N VAL A 32 -15.24 19.02 -10.86
CA VAL A 32 -16.64 18.95 -10.44
C VAL A 32 -16.76 18.29 -9.06
N TRP A 33 -16.07 17.16 -8.84
CA TRP A 33 -16.06 16.49 -7.54
C TRP A 33 -15.51 17.40 -6.42
N PHE A 34 -14.40 18.10 -6.69
CA PHE A 34 -13.82 19.06 -5.77
C PHE A 34 -14.78 20.24 -5.49
N ALA A 35 -15.40 20.81 -6.52
CA ALA A 35 -16.34 21.91 -6.37
C ALA A 35 -17.60 21.54 -5.57
N LEU A 36 -18.15 20.34 -5.80
CA LEU A 36 -19.29 19.82 -5.03
C LEU A 36 -18.92 19.67 -3.55
N TRP A 37 -17.71 19.15 -3.25
CA TRP A 37 -17.24 19.07 -1.89
C TRP A 37 -17.04 20.45 -1.26
N CYS A 38 -16.43 21.41 -1.97
CA CYS A 38 -16.23 22.79 -1.49
C CYS A 38 -17.55 23.45 -1.08
N GLY A 39 -18.66 23.16 -1.77
CA GLY A 39 -19.97 23.70 -1.44
C GLY A 39 -20.47 23.30 -0.05
N SER A 40 -20.05 22.14 0.46
CA SER A 40 -20.41 21.63 1.80
C SER A 40 -19.30 21.82 2.86
N ALA A 41 -18.08 22.08 2.43
CA ALA A 41 -16.92 22.17 3.31
C ALA A 41 -16.96 23.43 4.19
N ARG A 42 -16.55 23.30 5.45
CA ARG A 42 -16.48 24.37 6.43
C ARG A 42 -15.11 24.36 7.12
N TYR A 43 -14.06 24.64 6.34
CA TYR A 43 -12.68 24.67 6.79
C TYR A 43 -12.10 26.08 6.72
N ALA A 44 -11.05 26.36 7.52
CA ALA A 44 -10.27 27.57 7.41
C ALA A 44 -9.51 27.66 6.07
N VAL A 45 -9.00 28.84 5.75
CA VAL A 45 -8.33 29.09 4.44
C VAL A 45 -7.16 28.15 4.20
N LEU A 46 -6.30 27.95 5.20
CA LEU A 46 -5.09 27.11 5.01
C LEU A 46 -5.41 25.63 4.77
N PRO A 47 -6.32 24.96 5.51
CA PRO A 47 -6.84 23.64 5.15
C PRO A 47 -7.45 23.56 3.74
N MET A 48 -8.19 24.59 3.31
CA MET A 48 -8.76 24.62 1.97
C MET A 48 -7.69 24.73 0.88
N LEU A 49 -6.63 25.52 1.09
CA LEU A 49 -5.49 25.59 0.19
C LEU A 49 -4.75 24.26 0.12
N TYR A 50 -4.61 23.56 1.24
CA TYR A 50 -3.98 22.25 1.27
C TYR A 50 -4.81 21.19 0.52
N ALA A 51 -6.13 21.20 0.68
CA ALA A 51 -7.04 20.37 -0.11
C ALA A 51 -6.92 20.66 -1.62
N SER A 52 -6.87 21.93 -1.99
CA SER A 52 -6.69 22.35 -3.40
C SER A 52 -5.36 21.86 -3.97
N LEU A 53 -4.27 21.93 -3.18
CA LEU A 53 -2.96 21.40 -3.56
C LEU A 53 -3.02 19.89 -3.82
N THR A 54 -3.67 19.12 -2.93
CA THR A 54 -3.77 17.67 -3.10
C THR A 54 -4.62 17.30 -4.31
N ALA A 55 -5.72 18.01 -4.58
CA ALA A 55 -6.53 17.81 -5.78
C ALA A 55 -5.73 18.14 -7.05
N ALA A 56 -4.97 19.23 -7.06
CA ALA A 56 -4.13 19.63 -8.20
C ALA A 56 -3.00 18.61 -8.46
N LEU A 57 -2.34 18.10 -7.42
CA LEU A 57 -1.32 17.06 -7.54
C LEU A 57 -1.90 15.76 -8.10
N PHE A 58 -3.08 15.36 -7.65
CA PHE A 58 -3.77 14.19 -8.19
C PHE A 58 -4.11 14.39 -9.68
N GLY A 59 -4.63 15.56 -10.03
CA GLY A 59 -4.87 15.96 -11.42
C GLY A 59 -3.60 15.91 -12.28
N LEU A 60 -2.45 16.36 -11.75
CA LEU A 60 -1.15 16.22 -12.42
C LEU A 60 -0.79 14.74 -12.63
N GLY A 61 -1.06 13.87 -11.66
CA GLY A 61 -0.89 12.43 -11.79
C GLY A 61 -1.72 11.85 -12.93
N LEU A 62 -2.99 12.24 -13.05
CA LEU A 62 -3.87 11.83 -14.15
C LEU A 62 -3.36 12.33 -15.50
N LEU A 63 -2.95 13.60 -15.60
CA LEU A 63 -2.37 14.19 -16.83
C LEU A 63 -1.12 13.48 -17.31
N ARG A 64 -0.35 12.87 -16.41
CA ARG A 64 0.84 12.10 -16.75
C ARG A 64 0.53 10.62 -17.04
N LEU A 65 -0.46 10.06 -16.35
CA LEU A 65 -0.89 8.67 -16.52
C LEU A 65 -1.61 8.45 -17.85
N ILE A 66 -2.61 9.29 -18.18
CA ILE A 66 -3.53 9.06 -19.30
C ILE A 66 -2.78 8.95 -20.65
N PRO A 67 -1.87 9.86 -21.02
CA PRO A 67 -1.10 9.72 -22.24
C PRO A 67 -0.26 8.43 -22.26
N SER A 68 0.37 8.09 -21.12
CA SER A 68 1.18 6.87 -21.00
C SER A 68 0.34 5.60 -21.11
N ALA A 69 -0.89 5.61 -20.61
CA ALA A 69 -1.80 4.47 -20.69
C ALA A 69 -2.38 4.26 -22.09
N LEU A 70 -2.64 5.34 -22.81
CA LEU A 70 -3.25 5.31 -24.14
C LEU A 70 -2.22 5.12 -25.26
N SER A 71 -0.93 5.44 -25.04
CA SER A 71 0.12 5.20 -26.03
C SER A 71 0.43 3.71 -26.23
N PHE A 72 -0.02 2.84 -25.32
CA PHE A 72 0.27 1.39 -25.32
C PHE A 72 1.75 1.05 -25.54
N GLU A 73 2.66 1.98 -25.26
CA GLU A 73 4.10 1.72 -25.33
C GLU A 73 4.59 1.02 -24.07
N GLU A 74 5.39 -0.03 -24.29
CA GLU A 74 6.16 -0.59 -23.17
C GLU A 74 7.15 0.44 -22.65
N ALA A 75 7.29 0.53 -21.32
CA ALA A 75 8.46 1.15 -20.76
C ALA A 75 9.69 0.49 -21.43
N PRO A 76 10.65 1.28 -21.96
CA PRO A 76 11.81 0.72 -22.61
C PRO A 76 12.39 -0.38 -21.73
N ALA A 77 12.53 -1.59 -22.32
CA ALA A 77 13.18 -2.69 -21.62
C ALA A 77 14.52 -2.17 -21.09
N PRO A 78 14.91 -2.47 -19.87
CA PRO A 78 16.20 -2.07 -19.38
C PRO A 78 17.24 -2.54 -20.39
N GLU A 79 18.14 -1.66 -20.82
CA GLU A 79 19.29 -2.04 -21.63
C GLU A 79 19.96 -3.19 -20.91
N THR A 80 19.71 -4.39 -21.39
CA THR A 80 20.34 -5.59 -20.85
C THR A 80 21.80 -5.49 -21.24
N SER A 81 22.62 -4.99 -20.34
CA SER A 81 24.07 -5.24 -20.40
C SER A 81 24.25 -6.74 -20.71
N PRO A 82 25.07 -7.11 -21.72
CA PRO A 82 25.16 -8.48 -22.17
C PRO A 82 25.37 -9.41 -20.98
N ARG A 83 24.50 -10.39 -20.85
CA ARG A 83 24.39 -11.36 -19.76
C ARG A 83 25.59 -12.31 -19.75
N ASN A 84 26.80 -11.82 -19.47
CA ASN A 84 28.07 -12.53 -19.66
C ASN A 84 28.80 -12.92 -18.36
N SER A 85 28.11 -13.27 -17.28
CA SER A 85 28.79 -14.04 -16.24
C SER A 85 27.86 -15.06 -15.56
N ARG A 86 28.38 -16.25 -15.24
CA ARG A 86 27.71 -17.27 -14.42
C ARG A 86 27.28 -16.72 -13.04
N ARG A 87 27.94 -15.66 -12.57
CA ARG A 87 27.63 -14.94 -11.31
C ARG A 87 26.31 -14.17 -11.38
N ASP A 88 25.88 -13.74 -12.58
CA ASP A 88 24.63 -13.01 -12.82
C ASP A 88 23.36 -13.86 -12.86
N ARG A 89 23.49 -15.20 -12.85
CA ARG A 89 22.34 -16.13 -12.90
C ARG A 89 21.76 -16.48 -11.53
N ARG A 90 22.43 -16.17 -10.42
CA ARG A 90 21.93 -16.51 -9.09
C ARG A 90 20.92 -15.45 -8.62
N HIS A 91 19.72 -15.89 -8.30
CA HIS A 91 18.73 -15.04 -7.64
C HIS A 91 19.24 -14.62 -6.24
N PRO A 92 19.18 -13.33 -5.87
CA PRO A 92 19.72 -12.85 -4.60
C PRO A 92 18.77 -13.11 -3.41
N TRP A 93 17.84 -14.08 -3.53
CA TRP A 93 16.77 -14.30 -2.56
C TRP A 93 17.29 -14.55 -1.14
N ALA A 94 18.28 -15.41 -1.00
CA ALA A 94 18.87 -15.67 0.32
C ALA A 94 19.50 -14.41 0.93
N ALA A 95 20.18 -13.60 0.11
CA ALA A 95 20.76 -12.34 0.57
C ALA A 95 19.69 -11.31 0.93
N ILE A 96 18.59 -11.24 0.19
CA ILE A 96 17.44 -10.37 0.51
C ILE A 96 16.79 -10.84 1.82
N ALA A 97 16.50 -12.14 1.95
CA ALA A 97 15.93 -12.71 3.17
C ALA A 97 16.79 -12.42 4.39
N CYS A 98 18.09 -12.67 4.30
CA CYS A 98 19.04 -12.37 5.39
C CYS A 98 19.00 -10.88 5.77
N ARG A 99 19.02 -9.96 4.81
CA ARG A 99 18.96 -8.52 5.09
C ARG A 99 17.66 -8.10 5.77
N VAL A 100 16.51 -8.64 5.34
CA VAL A 100 15.21 -8.32 5.95
C VAL A 100 15.18 -8.88 7.39
N ILE A 101 15.62 -10.11 7.61
CA ILE A 101 15.67 -10.70 8.95
C ILE A 101 16.60 -9.89 9.87
N LEU A 102 17.81 -9.52 9.39
CA LEU A 102 18.74 -8.70 10.17
C LEU A 102 18.16 -7.31 10.47
N LEU A 103 17.48 -6.69 9.50
CA LEU A 103 16.78 -5.42 9.71
C LEU A 103 15.69 -5.57 10.79
N HIS A 104 14.85 -6.60 10.72
CA HIS A 104 13.82 -6.86 11.72
C HIS A 104 14.42 -7.06 13.12
N MET A 105 15.47 -7.88 13.24
CA MET A 105 16.15 -8.10 14.51
C MET A 105 16.73 -6.81 15.09
N ALA A 106 17.37 -5.98 14.23
CA ALA A 106 17.89 -4.68 14.65
C ALA A 106 16.77 -3.73 15.11
N LEU A 107 15.65 -3.67 14.39
CA LEU A 107 14.50 -2.83 14.75
C LEU A 107 13.82 -3.32 16.02
N TYR A 108 13.69 -4.63 16.25
CA TYR A 108 13.19 -5.17 17.51
C TYR A 108 14.11 -4.82 18.69
N ALA A 109 15.43 -4.91 18.50
CA ALA A 109 16.40 -4.50 19.53
C ALA A 109 16.30 -2.98 19.82
N ILE A 110 16.17 -2.14 18.79
CA ILE A 110 16.01 -0.68 18.98
C ILE A 110 14.68 -0.37 19.67
N ALA A 111 13.58 -1.03 19.31
CA ALA A 111 12.30 -0.88 19.98
C ALA A 111 12.37 -1.22 21.46
N TYR A 112 13.06 -2.33 21.80
CA TYR A 112 13.33 -2.72 23.17
C TYR A 112 14.15 -1.67 23.92
N LEU A 113 15.20 -1.10 23.28
CA LEU A 113 16.00 -0.05 23.89
C LEU A 113 15.20 1.25 24.13
N PHE A 114 14.31 1.61 23.22
CA PHE A 114 13.43 2.77 23.42
C PHE A 114 12.50 2.58 24.62
N ASP A 115 11.94 1.38 24.79
CA ASP A 115 11.08 1.06 25.93
C ASP A 115 11.86 1.04 27.26
N LEU A 116 13.04 0.39 27.25
CA LEU A 116 13.92 0.33 28.43
C LEU A 116 14.32 1.71 28.95
N VAL A 117 14.69 2.62 28.04
CA VAL A 117 15.09 4.00 28.40
C VAL A 117 13.93 4.76 29.03
N LYS A 118 12.69 4.55 28.57
CA LYS A 118 11.53 5.28 29.09
C LYS A 118 10.95 4.64 30.35
N ASN A 119 10.71 3.34 30.33
CA ASN A 119 9.88 2.66 31.33
C ASN A 119 10.72 1.89 32.37
N GLY A 120 12.04 1.71 32.16
CA GLY A 120 12.91 0.99 33.11
C GLY A 120 12.38 -0.43 33.41
N TYR A 121 11.83 -1.11 32.44
CA TYR A 121 11.00 -2.30 32.62
C TYR A 121 11.74 -3.48 33.26
N SER A 122 11.12 -4.10 34.26
CA SER A 122 11.60 -5.27 34.99
C SER A 122 10.72 -6.50 34.73
N GLY A 123 10.72 -7.02 33.51
CA GLY A 123 9.93 -8.19 33.09
C GLY A 123 10.74 -9.16 32.25
N GLY A 124 10.16 -10.31 31.92
CA GLY A 124 10.76 -11.27 30.99
C GLY A 124 10.84 -10.66 29.56
N LEU A 125 11.91 -10.99 28.83
CA LEU A 125 12.09 -10.49 27.44
C LEU A 125 10.87 -10.74 26.55
N LEU A 126 10.22 -11.89 26.70
CA LEU A 126 9.04 -12.26 25.92
C LEU A 126 7.83 -11.39 26.28
N ASP A 127 7.65 -11.06 27.56
CA ASP A 127 6.54 -10.23 28.02
C ASP A 127 6.68 -8.79 27.53
N ILE A 128 7.90 -8.25 27.58
CA ILE A 128 8.24 -6.96 27.01
C ILE A 128 7.95 -6.96 25.51
N PHE A 129 8.41 -7.97 24.78
CA PHE A 129 8.21 -8.10 23.36
C PHE A 129 6.71 -8.16 22.99
N ARG A 130 5.92 -8.93 23.75
CA ARG A 130 4.46 -8.95 23.58
C ARG A 130 3.83 -7.58 23.84
N HIS A 131 4.22 -6.92 24.92
CA HIS A 131 3.72 -5.59 25.27
C HIS A 131 3.98 -4.55 24.18
N LEU A 132 5.18 -4.58 23.58
CA LEU A 132 5.57 -3.66 22.51
C LEU A 132 4.79 -3.87 21.22
N TRP A 133 4.54 -5.10 20.83
CA TRP A 133 4.00 -5.41 19.50
C TRP A 133 2.52 -5.82 19.51
N LEU A 134 1.94 -6.15 20.66
CA LEU A 134 0.52 -6.45 20.78
C LEU A 134 -0.29 -5.17 21.03
N ARG A 135 -0.37 -4.32 20.00
CA ARG A 135 -1.02 -3.01 20.06
C ARG A 135 -1.92 -2.78 18.85
N THR A 136 -2.74 -1.73 18.92
CA THR A 136 -3.65 -1.30 17.85
C THR A 136 -4.61 -2.42 17.42
N ASP A 137 -4.54 -2.91 16.18
CA ASP A 137 -5.42 -3.96 15.65
C ASP A 137 -4.95 -5.37 15.99
N SER A 138 -3.70 -5.54 16.47
CA SER A 138 -3.11 -6.87 16.72
C SER A 138 -3.93 -7.73 17.67
N PRO A 139 -4.45 -7.22 18.83
CA PRO A 139 -5.31 -8.00 19.70
C PRO A 139 -6.56 -8.55 19.01
N SER A 140 -7.17 -7.75 18.12
CA SER A 140 -8.37 -8.16 17.38
C SER A 140 -8.08 -9.32 16.43
N TYR A 141 -6.94 -9.29 15.70
CA TYR A 141 -6.54 -10.40 14.83
C TYR A 141 -6.25 -11.69 15.61
N LEU A 142 -5.59 -11.58 16.77
CA LEU A 142 -5.36 -12.74 17.64
C LEU A 142 -6.69 -13.29 18.17
N GLY A 143 -7.58 -12.42 18.65
CA GLY A 143 -8.90 -12.82 19.13
C GLY A 143 -9.74 -13.57 18.07
N ILE A 144 -9.72 -13.10 16.81
CA ILE A 144 -10.37 -13.80 15.70
C ILE A 144 -9.68 -15.14 15.40
N ALA A 145 -8.35 -15.22 15.48
CA ALA A 145 -7.63 -16.47 15.26
C ALA A 145 -7.98 -17.53 16.30
N GLU A 146 -8.21 -17.14 17.56
CA GLU A 146 -8.52 -18.02 18.66
C GLU A 146 -10.01 -18.41 18.68
N ASN A 147 -10.92 -17.43 18.55
CA ASN A 147 -12.36 -17.58 18.80
C ASN A 147 -13.24 -17.49 17.55
N TRP A 148 -12.66 -17.10 16.39
CA TRP A 148 -13.40 -16.73 15.19
C TRP A 148 -14.20 -15.44 15.41
N TYR A 149 -15.14 -15.13 14.49
CA TYR A 149 -16.05 -14.00 14.63
C TYR A 149 -17.20 -14.33 15.56
N VAL A 150 -17.55 -13.40 16.44
CA VAL A 150 -18.65 -13.51 17.39
C VAL A 150 -19.68 -12.41 17.15
N THR A 151 -20.90 -12.60 17.64
CA THR A 151 -22.03 -11.67 17.43
C THR A 151 -22.37 -10.83 18.65
N GLU A 152 -21.74 -11.13 19.81
CA GLU A 152 -22.05 -10.50 21.10
C GLU A 152 -20.80 -9.81 21.69
N GLY A 153 -21.01 -8.89 22.61
CA GLY A 153 -19.95 -8.12 23.25
C GLY A 153 -19.21 -7.18 22.29
N ASP A 154 -18.11 -6.59 22.74
CA ASP A 154 -17.31 -5.67 21.91
C ASP A 154 -16.57 -6.40 20.77
N ALA A 155 -16.31 -7.70 20.94
CA ALA A 155 -15.67 -8.50 19.90
C ALA A 155 -16.55 -8.70 18.65
N ARG A 156 -17.88 -8.41 18.71
CA ARG A 156 -18.74 -8.38 17.51
C ARG A 156 -18.25 -7.42 16.44
N PHE A 157 -17.60 -6.33 16.84
CA PHE A 157 -17.05 -5.35 15.91
C PHE A 157 -15.85 -5.88 15.14
N HIS A 158 -15.22 -6.97 15.57
CA HIS A 158 -14.07 -7.57 14.87
C HIS A 158 -14.42 -8.08 13.45
N ILE A 159 -15.70 -8.17 13.09
CA ILE A 159 -16.14 -8.55 11.73
C ILE A 159 -15.58 -7.61 10.65
N VAL A 160 -15.15 -6.37 10.98
CA VAL A 160 -14.51 -5.44 10.05
C VAL A 160 -13.10 -5.87 9.64
N PHE A 161 -12.45 -6.73 10.41
CA PHE A 161 -11.14 -7.29 10.12
C PHE A 161 -11.26 -8.50 9.21
N PHE A 162 -10.48 -8.53 8.14
CA PHE A 162 -10.57 -9.53 7.10
C PHE A 162 -9.97 -10.88 7.51
N PRO A 163 -10.50 -12.02 7.01
CA PRO A 163 -10.30 -13.35 7.62
C PRO A 163 -8.95 -14.00 7.33
N LEU A 164 -8.25 -13.64 6.24
CA LEU A 164 -7.09 -14.42 5.81
C LEU A 164 -5.95 -14.40 6.83
N TYR A 165 -5.64 -13.23 7.41
CA TYR A 165 -4.56 -13.12 8.38
C TYR A 165 -4.85 -13.91 9.67
N PRO A 166 -6.03 -13.80 10.31
CA PRO A 166 -6.41 -14.65 11.43
C PRO A 166 -6.35 -16.17 11.12
N ILE A 167 -6.80 -16.58 9.93
CA ILE A 167 -6.72 -17.98 9.50
C ILE A 167 -5.26 -18.45 9.47
N LEU A 168 -4.36 -17.66 8.90
CA LEU A 168 -2.95 -17.97 8.86
C LEU A 168 -2.33 -17.99 10.28
N ILE A 169 -2.69 -17.05 11.15
CA ILE A 169 -2.27 -17.07 12.56
C ILE A 169 -2.63 -18.39 13.20
N ARG A 170 -3.88 -18.85 13.05
CA ARG A 170 -4.34 -20.13 13.62
C ARG A 170 -3.57 -21.31 13.07
N ILE A 171 -3.28 -21.36 11.79
CA ILE A 171 -2.47 -22.43 11.17
C ILE A 171 -1.03 -22.39 11.71
N PHE A 172 -0.40 -21.22 11.73
CA PHE A 172 0.99 -21.08 12.12
C PHE A 172 1.22 -21.14 13.64
N SER A 173 0.17 -20.94 14.45
CA SER A 173 0.24 -21.18 15.90
C SER A 173 0.60 -22.63 16.24
N LEU A 174 0.23 -23.58 15.37
CA LEU A 174 0.62 -25.00 15.53
C LEU A 174 2.13 -25.20 15.56
N PHE A 175 2.90 -24.34 14.88
CA PHE A 175 4.37 -24.39 14.85
C PHE A 175 5.03 -23.60 15.98
N THR A 176 4.24 -22.86 16.78
CA THR A 176 4.73 -22.00 17.88
C THR A 176 4.17 -22.43 19.24
N GLY A 177 3.93 -23.72 19.41
CA GLY A 177 3.43 -24.30 20.68
C GLY A 177 2.01 -23.85 21.04
N GLY A 178 1.16 -23.56 20.05
CA GLY A 178 -0.23 -23.09 20.24
C GLY A 178 -0.33 -21.58 20.50
N SER A 179 0.75 -20.82 20.48
CA SER A 179 0.74 -19.38 20.70
C SER A 179 0.23 -18.63 19.48
N ALA A 180 -0.93 -17.99 19.57
CA ALA A 180 -1.46 -17.12 18.51
C ALA A 180 -0.52 -15.93 18.22
N PHE A 181 0.08 -15.33 19.26
CA PHE A 181 1.08 -14.28 19.09
C PHE A 181 2.33 -14.78 18.34
N GLY A 182 2.85 -15.95 18.71
CA GLY A 182 3.96 -16.59 18.00
C GLY A 182 3.63 -16.87 16.54
N GLY A 183 2.44 -17.43 16.28
CA GLY A 183 1.93 -17.67 14.92
C GLY A 183 1.82 -16.38 14.11
N ALA A 184 1.30 -15.31 14.70
CA ALA A 184 1.19 -13.99 14.06
C ALA A 184 2.56 -13.41 13.70
N MET A 185 3.54 -13.46 14.60
CA MET A 185 4.91 -12.98 14.35
C MET A 185 5.61 -13.79 13.26
N LEU A 186 5.39 -15.11 13.24
CA LEU A 186 5.95 -16.00 12.22
C LEU A 186 5.37 -15.67 10.83
N VAL A 187 4.04 -15.56 10.70
CA VAL A 187 3.36 -15.15 9.46
C VAL A 187 3.87 -13.79 8.99
N THR A 188 3.90 -12.81 9.89
CA THR A 188 4.35 -11.45 9.58
C THR A 188 5.78 -11.45 9.03
N THR A 189 6.71 -12.12 9.70
CA THR A 189 8.11 -12.17 9.28
C THR A 189 8.29 -12.88 7.94
N LEU A 190 7.64 -14.04 7.74
CA LEU A 190 7.67 -14.76 6.47
C LEU A 190 7.10 -13.93 5.31
N CYS A 191 5.98 -13.24 5.56
CA CYS A 191 5.36 -12.37 4.57
C CYS A 191 6.23 -11.14 4.26
N ALA A 192 6.89 -10.53 5.23
CA ALA A 192 7.79 -9.41 5.01
C ALA A 192 9.01 -9.80 4.16
N VAL A 193 9.62 -10.94 4.47
CA VAL A 193 10.71 -11.51 3.65
C VAL A 193 10.22 -11.82 2.23
N GLY A 194 9.08 -12.48 2.11
CA GLY A 194 8.45 -12.79 0.82
C GLY A 194 8.13 -11.52 0.03
N SER A 195 7.66 -10.46 0.68
CA SER A 195 7.38 -9.15 0.06
C SER A 195 8.62 -8.51 -0.54
N ALA A 196 9.74 -8.51 0.18
CA ALA A 196 10.99 -7.95 -0.32
C ALA A 196 11.52 -8.72 -1.54
N ILE A 197 11.40 -10.05 -1.53
CA ILE A 197 11.78 -10.91 -2.68
C ILE A 197 10.82 -10.66 -3.85
N ALA A 198 9.51 -10.66 -3.63
CA ALA A 198 8.51 -10.43 -4.67
C ALA A 198 8.63 -9.02 -5.27
N ALA A 199 8.93 -8.00 -4.47
CA ALA A 199 9.19 -6.64 -4.91
C ALA A 199 10.43 -6.59 -5.81
N TYR A 200 11.52 -7.22 -5.38
CA TYR A 200 12.73 -7.32 -6.21
C TYR A 200 12.44 -7.97 -7.56
N GLU A 201 11.75 -9.11 -7.58
CA GLU A 201 11.42 -9.84 -8.82
C GLU A 201 10.48 -9.03 -9.73
N LEU A 202 9.48 -8.34 -9.14
CA LEU A 202 8.56 -7.49 -9.90
C LEU A 202 9.28 -6.29 -10.52
N PHE A 203 10.10 -5.58 -9.76
CA PHE A 203 10.79 -4.38 -10.24
C PHE A 203 11.94 -4.72 -11.19
N ALA A 204 12.57 -5.89 -11.06
CA ALA A 204 13.59 -6.38 -12.00
C ALA A 204 13.03 -6.71 -13.39
N LEU A 205 11.70 -6.74 -13.58
CA LEU A 205 11.08 -6.83 -14.91
C LEU A 205 11.20 -5.52 -15.71
N ASP A 206 11.28 -4.38 -15.02
CA ASP A 206 11.23 -3.05 -15.63
C ASP A 206 12.50 -2.22 -15.39
N THR A 207 13.39 -2.67 -14.49
CA THR A 207 14.59 -1.92 -14.09
C THR A 207 15.81 -2.84 -13.96
N ASP A 208 17.00 -2.23 -13.86
CA ASP A 208 18.21 -2.99 -13.54
C ASP A 208 18.17 -3.56 -12.11
N ARG A 209 18.97 -4.61 -11.87
CA ARG A 209 19.00 -5.33 -10.58
C ARG A 209 19.31 -4.45 -9.37
N ARG A 210 20.18 -3.43 -9.54
CA ARG A 210 20.54 -2.52 -8.43
C ARG A 210 19.39 -1.62 -8.08
N THR A 211 18.69 -1.12 -9.08
CA THR A 211 17.48 -0.29 -8.90
C THR A 211 16.33 -1.12 -8.32
N ALA A 212 16.12 -2.36 -8.78
CA ALA A 212 15.12 -3.27 -8.23
C ALA A 212 15.40 -3.60 -6.75
N LEU A 213 16.68 -3.87 -6.39
CA LEU A 213 17.06 -4.11 -5.01
C LEU A 213 16.87 -2.88 -4.13
N PHE A 214 17.18 -1.69 -4.65
CA PHE A 214 16.98 -0.44 -3.94
C PHE A 214 15.48 -0.17 -3.71
N ALA A 215 14.62 -0.42 -4.70
CA ALA A 215 13.16 -0.29 -4.55
C ALA A 215 12.60 -1.25 -3.48
N ALA A 216 13.04 -2.52 -3.49
CA ALA A 216 12.68 -3.48 -2.44
C ALA A 216 13.17 -3.05 -1.04
N THR A 217 14.36 -2.44 -0.96
CA THR A 217 14.87 -1.87 0.29
C THR A 217 14.03 -0.69 0.77
N LEU A 218 13.61 0.22 -0.12
CA LEU A 218 12.76 1.35 0.26
C LEU A 218 11.41 0.92 0.80
N LEU A 219 10.81 -0.17 0.27
CA LEU A 219 9.59 -0.75 0.85
C LEU A 219 9.79 -1.18 2.31
N CYS A 220 10.97 -1.68 2.67
CA CYS A 220 11.27 -2.08 4.05
C CYS A 220 11.63 -0.89 4.96
N LEU A 221 12.01 0.26 4.39
CA LEU A 221 12.45 1.45 5.13
C LEU A 221 11.45 2.60 5.13
N PHE A 222 10.29 2.46 4.46
CA PHE A 222 9.27 3.50 4.47
C PHE A 222 8.78 3.78 5.91
N PRO A 223 8.41 5.02 6.29
CA PRO A 223 8.07 5.35 7.67
C PRO A 223 7.04 4.42 8.31
N GLY A 224 5.98 4.07 7.58
CA GLY A 224 4.96 3.12 8.03
C GLY A 224 5.37 1.65 7.98
N SER A 225 6.58 1.30 7.54
CA SER A 225 7.02 -0.11 7.43
C SER A 225 7.31 -0.76 8.77
N ILE A 226 7.23 -0.02 9.88
CA ILE A 226 7.16 -0.63 11.22
C ILE A 226 5.99 -1.62 11.35
N PHE A 227 4.92 -1.40 10.61
CA PHE A 227 3.76 -2.32 10.57
C PHE A 227 4.02 -3.60 9.76
N LEU A 228 5.13 -3.69 9.03
CA LEU A 228 5.62 -4.95 8.47
C LEU A 228 6.31 -5.84 9.51
N LEU A 229 6.64 -5.29 10.70
CA LEU A 229 7.20 -6.00 11.84
C LEU A 229 6.11 -6.40 12.85
N ALA A 230 5.05 -5.59 12.96
CA ALA A 230 3.96 -5.82 13.89
C ALA A 230 3.05 -6.99 13.44
N PRO A 231 2.40 -7.72 14.37
CA PRO A 231 1.49 -8.80 14.02
C PRO A 231 0.17 -8.26 13.45
N MET A 232 0.26 -7.74 12.22
CA MET A 232 -0.80 -7.08 11.46
C MET A 232 -0.84 -7.54 10.00
N THR A 233 -1.81 -7.06 9.24
CA THR A 233 -2.09 -7.52 7.87
C THR A 233 -1.14 -6.97 6.80
N GLU A 234 -0.35 -5.95 7.10
CA GLU A 234 0.42 -5.18 6.12
C GLU A 234 1.41 -6.03 5.33
N SER A 235 2.18 -6.87 6.00
CA SER A 235 3.16 -7.74 5.35
C SER A 235 2.50 -8.78 4.43
N LEU A 236 1.37 -9.37 4.87
CA LEU A 236 0.61 -10.34 4.07
C LEU A 236 -0.05 -9.66 2.86
N PHE A 237 -0.64 -8.49 3.05
CA PHE A 237 -1.25 -7.72 1.98
C PHE A 237 -0.23 -7.28 0.93
N LEU A 238 0.92 -6.79 1.37
CA LEU A 238 2.01 -6.39 0.48
C LEU A 238 2.52 -7.59 -0.35
N LEU A 239 2.76 -8.73 0.30
CA LEU A 239 3.19 -9.96 -0.38
C LEU A 239 2.19 -10.40 -1.44
N THR A 240 0.92 -10.52 -1.07
CA THR A 240 -0.13 -10.99 -1.99
C THR A 240 -0.37 -10.02 -3.14
N SER A 241 -0.31 -8.72 -2.89
CA SER A 241 -0.41 -7.68 -3.93
C SER A 241 0.76 -7.71 -4.92
N LEU A 242 1.99 -7.85 -4.42
CA LEU A 242 3.20 -7.96 -5.25
C LEU A 242 3.20 -9.25 -6.08
N LEU A 243 2.80 -10.39 -5.49
CA LEU A 243 2.70 -11.66 -6.20
C LEU A 243 1.58 -11.63 -7.25
N CYS A 244 0.45 -10.98 -6.96
CA CYS A 244 -0.63 -10.76 -7.92
C CYS A 244 -0.08 -10.05 -9.17
N MET A 245 0.61 -8.93 -8.98
CA MET A 245 1.19 -8.16 -10.08
C MET A 245 2.34 -8.90 -10.78
N TYR A 246 3.21 -9.58 -10.05
CA TYR A 246 4.30 -10.36 -10.64
C TYR A 246 3.77 -11.49 -11.53
N MET A 247 2.77 -12.24 -11.06
CA MET A 247 2.16 -13.32 -11.86
C MET A 247 1.40 -12.76 -13.07
N CYS A 248 0.72 -11.63 -12.92
CA CYS A 248 0.10 -10.91 -14.03
C CYS A 248 1.12 -10.55 -15.11
N ARG A 249 2.25 -9.95 -14.71
CA ARG A 249 3.36 -9.60 -15.61
C ARG A 249 4.01 -10.81 -16.28
N LYS A 250 3.98 -11.97 -15.64
CA LYS A 250 4.38 -13.26 -16.22
C LYS A 250 3.29 -13.92 -17.06
N LYS A 251 2.16 -13.24 -17.31
CA LYS A 251 0.99 -13.72 -18.07
C LYS A 251 0.34 -14.97 -17.45
N LYS A 252 0.56 -15.21 -16.14
CA LYS A 252 -0.06 -16.30 -15.37
C LYS A 252 -1.31 -15.78 -14.65
N TYR A 253 -2.33 -15.44 -15.45
CA TYR A 253 -3.50 -14.70 -14.97
C TYR A 253 -4.30 -15.42 -13.88
N LEU A 254 -4.42 -16.76 -13.92
CA LEU A 254 -5.10 -17.51 -12.85
C LEU A 254 -4.34 -17.43 -11.53
N LEU A 255 -3.00 -17.53 -11.54
CA LEU A 255 -2.20 -17.34 -10.33
C LEU A 255 -2.26 -15.88 -9.85
N SER A 256 -2.25 -14.93 -10.78
CA SER A 256 -2.50 -13.52 -10.44
C SER A 256 -3.84 -13.34 -9.74
N GLY A 257 -4.91 -13.91 -10.28
CA GLY A 257 -6.24 -13.89 -9.67
C GLY A 257 -6.28 -14.53 -8.29
N LEU A 258 -5.58 -15.67 -8.10
CA LEU A 258 -5.46 -16.33 -6.81
C LEU A 258 -4.80 -15.41 -5.76
N PHE A 259 -3.64 -14.83 -6.07
CA PHE A 259 -2.98 -13.90 -5.14
C PHE A 259 -3.78 -12.62 -4.92
N GLY A 260 -4.49 -12.12 -5.94
CA GLY A 260 -5.40 -10.99 -5.81
C GLY A 260 -6.61 -11.31 -4.92
N CYS A 261 -7.17 -12.52 -5.02
CA CYS A 261 -8.20 -13.04 -4.12
C CYS A 261 -7.70 -13.07 -2.65
N LEU A 262 -6.49 -13.58 -2.43
CA LEU A 262 -5.86 -13.58 -1.11
C LEU A 262 -5.62 -12.15 -0.59
N ALA A 263 -5.22 -11.21 -1.44
CA ALA A 263 -5.10 -9.80 -1.06
C ALA A 263 -6.47 -9.20 -0.67
N ALA A 264 -7.54 -9.51 -1.41
CA ALA A 264 -8.90 -9.07 -1.12
C ALA A 264 -9.49 -9.73 0.14
N LEU A 265 -9.03 -10.93 0.52
CA LEU A 265 -9.35 -11.58 1.80
C LEU A 265 -8.48 -11.07 2.96
N THR A 266 -7.46 -10.28 2.68
CA THR A 266 -6.60 -9.66 3.70
C THR A 266 -7.06 -8.26 4.07
N ARG A 267 -7.46 -7.46 3.07
CA ARG A 267 -7.91 -6.06 3.24
C ARG A 267 -8.92 -5.68 2.15
N SER A 268 -9.88 -4.81 2.49
CA SER A 268 -10.91 -4.32 1.55
C SER A 268 -10.33 -3.74 0.26
N VAL A 269 -9.21 -3.04 0.36
CA VAL A 269 -8.52 -2.42 -0.79
C VAL A 269 -7.85 -3.43 -1.74
N GLY A 270 -7.81 -4.71 -1.38
CA GLY A 270 -7.29 -5.77 -2.27
C GLY A 270 -8.09 -5.89 -3.57
N ILE A 271 -9.38 -5.56 -3.58
CA ILE A 271 -10.22 -5.54 -4.78
C ILE A 271 -9.70 -4.55 -5.84
N LEU A 272 -8.99 -3.51 -5.43
CA LEU A 272 -8.43 -2.50 -6.34
C LEU A 272 -7.40 -3.08 -7.30
N LEU A 273 -6.82 -4.26 -7.00
CA LEU A 273 -5.92 -4.98 -7.89
C LEU A 273 -6.58 -5.43 -9.20
N ILE A 274 -7.90 -5.44 -9.28
CA ILE A 274 -8.61 -5.69 -10.54
C ILE A 274 -8.18 -4.69 -11.61
N LEU A 275 -8.05 -3.41 -11.27
CA LEU A 275 -7.69 -2.37 -12.23
C LEU A 275 -6.34 -2.64 -12.93
N PRO A 276 -5.21 -2.77 -12.20
CA PRO A 276 -3.93 -3.01 -12.86
C PRO A 276 -3.86 -4.37 -13.58
N VAL A 277 -4.51 -5.41 -13.05
CA VAL A 277 -4.56 -6.72 -13.73
C VAL A 277 -5.37 -6.63 -15.02
N PHE A 278 -6.50 -5.92 -15.01
CA PHE A 278 -7.30 -5.68 -16.21
C PHE A 278 -6.52 -4.85 -17.25
N MET A 279 -5.83 -3.80 -16.84
CA MET A 279 -4.99 -2.99 -17.73
C MET A 279 -3.91 -3.83 -18.42
N GLU A 280 -3.22 -4.70 -17.66
CA GLU A 280 -2.21 -5.62 -18.23
C GLU A 280 -2.84 -6.66 -19.17
N ALA A 281 -4.01 -7.17 -18.82
CA ALA A 281 -4.75 -8.11 -19.67
C ALA A 281 -5.23 -7.46 -20.98
N ALA A 282 -5.69 -6.21 -20.91
CA ALA A 282 -6.16 -5.44 -22.05
C ALA A 282 -5.01 -4.97 -22.96
N TYR A 283 -3.84 -4.72 -22.39
CA TYR A 283 -2.68 -4.21 -23.11
C TYR A 283 -2.29 -5.05 -24.34
N ASP A 284 -2.19 -6.37 -24.16
CA ASP A 284 -1.86 -7.29 -25.26
C ASP A 284 -2.93 -7.30 -26.38
N TYR A 285 -4.22 -7.12 -25.99
CA TYR A 285 -5.33 -7.04 -26.94
C TYR A 285 -5.22 -5.80 -27.84
N PHE A 286 -4.96 -4.64 -27.25
CA PHE A 286 -4.84 -3.39 -27.98
C PHE A 286 -3.57 -3.30 -28.83
N LYS A 287 -2.54 -4.07 -28.52
CA LYS A 287 -1.34 -4.22 -29.38
C LYS A 287 -1.57 -5.07 -30.63
N GLY A 288 -2.77 -5.56 -30.86
CA GLY A 288 -3.11 -6.37 -32.03
C GLY A 288 -2.51 -7.79 -31.99
N THR A 289 -2.06 -8.24 -30.82
CA THR A 289 -1.62 -9.62 -30.63
C THR A 289 -2.85 -10.53 -30.70
N SER A 290 -2.86 -11.49 -31.62
CA SER A 290 -3.96 -12.47 -31.70
C SER A 290 -4.01 -13.25 -30.38
N ILE A 291 -5.11 -13.07 -29.63
CA ILE A 291 -5.30 -13.75 -28.35
C ILE A 291 -6.16 -14.98 -28.60
N HIS A 292 -5.65 -16.15 -28.26
CA HIS A 292 -6.46 -17.37 -28.29
C HIS A 292 -7.62 -17.26 -27.28
N LYS A 293 -8.78 -17.84 -27.59
CA LYS A 293 -9.96 -17.84 -26.69
C LYS A 293 -9.62 -18.32 -25.28
N ARG A 294 -8.74 -19.32 -25.15
CA ARG A 294 -8.29 -19.84 -23.85
C ARG A 294 -7.56 -18.79 -23.03
N ASP A 295 -6.73 -17.94 -23.65
CA ASP A 295 -5.98 -16.89 -22.98
C ASP A 295 -6.92 -15.77 -22.54
N LEU A 296 -7.91 -15.41 -23.35
CA LEU A 296 -8.93 -14.45 -22.98
C LEU A 296 -9.73 -14.92 -21.74
N ILE A 297 -10.15 -16.20 -21.75
CA ILE A 297 -10.85 -16.80 -20.60
C ILE A 297 -9.98 -16.74 -19.34
N SER A 298 -8.68 -17.08 -19.45
CA SER A 298 -7.78 -17.05 -18.29
C SER A 298 -7.57 -15.64 -17.73
N ARG A 299 -7.56 -14.60 -18.57
CA ARG A 299 -7.45 -13.20 -18.20
C ARG A 299 -8.70 -12.72 -17.45
N LEU A 300 -9.88 -13.01 -18.01
CA LEU A 300 -11.16 -12.66 -17.37
C LEU A 300 -11.33 -13.42 -16.05
N ALA A 301 -11.05 -14.72 -16.05
CA ALA A 301 -11.11 -15.53 -14.82
C ALA A 301 -10.16 -14.98 -13.73
N GLY A 302 -8.94 -14.55 -14.11
CA GLY A 302 -8.02 -13.90 -13.18
C GLY A 302 -8.61 -12.65 -12.53
N CYS A 303 -9.22 -11.77 -13.30
CA CYS A 303 -9.91 -10.59 -12.77
C CYS A 303 -11.09 -10.97 -11.86
N CYS A 304 -11.93 -11.94 -12.27
CA CYS A 304 -13.06 -12.41 -11.48
C CYS A 304 -12.63 -13.06 -10.16
N MET A 305 -11.51 -13.79 -10.15
CA MET A 305 -10.97 -14.40 -8.93
C MET A 305 -10.59 -13.34 -7.88
N ILE A 306 -10.11 -12.15 -8.28
CA ILE A 306 -9.85 -11.07 -7.31
C ILE A 306 -11.13 -10.65 -6.63
N ALA A 307 -12.20 -10.43 -7.40
CA ALA A 307 -13.52 -10.10 -6.86
C ALA A 307 -14.10 -11.20 -5.95
N LEU A 308 -13.78 -12.47 -6.25
CA LEU A 308 -14.19 -13.60 -5.42
C LEU A 308 -13.69 -13.48 -3.98
N GLY A 309 -12.48 -12.93 -3.74
CA GLY A 309 -11.97 -12.69 -2.39
C GLY A 309 -12.88 -11.79 -1.56
N THR A 310 -13.32 -10.67 -2.14
CA THR A 310 -14.30 -9.79 -1.49
C THR A 310 -15.66 -10.49 -1.33
N ALA A 311 -16.13 -11.22 -2.34
CA ALA A 311 -17.39 -11.96 -2.25
C ALA A 311 -17.38 -12.99 -1.13
N LEU A 312 -16.30 -13.74 -0.96
CA LEU A 312 -16.14 -14.70 0.15
C LEU A 312 -16.20 -14.00 1.51
N TYR A 313 -15.55 -12.83 1.66
CA TYR A 313 -15.66 -12.05 2.88
C TYR A 313 -17.11 -11.58 3.14
N LEU A 314 -17.82 -11.13 2.11
CA LEU A 314 -19.25 -10.75 2.24
C LEU A 314 -20.12 -11.94 2.64
N ILE A 315 -19.83 -13.14 2.12
CA ILE A 315 -20.51 -14.38 2.54
C ILE A 315 -20.25 -14.67 4.01
N ILE A 316 -19.01 -14.50 4.50
CA ILE A 316 -18.69 -14.65 5.93
C ILE A 316 -19.49 -13.63 6.76
N ASN A 317 -19.56 -12.35 6.34
CA ASN A 317 -20.40 -11.34 7.00
C ASN A 317 -21.84 -11.81 7.10
N LYS A 318 -22.43 -12.28 5.99
CA LYS A 318 -23.81 -12.80 5.95
C LYS A 318 -23.99 -14.00 6.89
N ALA A 319 -23.05 -14.92 6.89
CA ALA A 319 -23.12 -16.13 7.72
C ALA A 319 -23.04 -15.83 9.21
N VAL A 320 -22.21 -14.84 9.60
CA VAL A 320 -22.00 -14.47 11.01
C VAL A 320 -23.07 -13.51 11.51
N THR A 321 -23.41 -12.46 10.74
CA THR A 321 -24.22 -11.34 11.21
C THR A 321 -25.63 -11.29 10.61
N GLY A 322 -25.95 -12.17 9.67
CA GLY A 322 -27.23 -12.14 8.93
C GLY A 322 -27.27 -11.12 7.77
N SER A 323 -26.25 -10.23 7.62
CA SER A 323 -26.19 -9.22 6.56
C SER A 323 -24.83 -9.22 5.87
N PHE A 324 -24.81 -8.96 4.55
CA PHE A 324 -23.56 -8.83 3.78
C PHE A 324 -22.75 -7.59 4.16
N PHE A 325 -23.38 -6.55 4.68
CA PHE A 325 -22.79 -5.21 4.83
C PHE A 325 -22.71 -4.73 6.28
N THR A 326 -22.87 -5.60 7.27
CA THR A 326 -22.73 -5.24 8.69
C THR A 326 -21.37 -4.61 8.99
N PHE A 327 -20.30 -5.07 8.34
CA PHE A 327 -18.98 -4.49 8.50
C PHE A 327 -18.93 -2.99 8.12
N MET A 328 -19.70 -2.56 7.12
CA MET A 328 -19.78 -1.15 6.71
C MET A 328 -20.47 -0.30 7.78
N SER A 329 -21.58 -0.80 8.34
CA SER A 329 -22.27 -0.12 9.45
C SER A 329 -21.36 0.00 10.66
N TYR A 330 -20.68 -1.09 11.04
CA TYR A 330 -19.74 -1.06 12.17
C TYR A 330 -18.54 -0.16 11.90
N GLN A 331 -18.02 -0.13 10.67
CA GLN A 331 -16.94 0.77 10.28
C GLN A 331 -17.38 2.25 10.45
N HIS A 332 -18.60 2.58 10.06
CA HIS A 332 -19.16 3.92 10.23
C HIS A 332 -19.43 4.25 11.70
N ASP A 333 -20.18 3.37 12.40
CA ASP A 333 -20.75 3.69 13.72
C ASP A 333 -19.72 3.57 14.85
N HIS A 334 -18.77 2.61 14.73
CA HIS A 334 -17.78 2.37 15.80
C HIS A 334 -16.43 3.05 15.52
N TRP A 335 -15.97 3.09 14.25
CA TRP A 335 -14.69 3.71 13.88
C TRP A 335 -14.83 5.07 13.20
N SER A 336 -16.05 5.59 13.03
CA SER A 336 -16.34 6.86 12.34
C SER A 336 -15.71 6.95 10.94
N GLN A 337 -15.52 5.78 10.30
CA GLN A 337 -14.87 5.68 9.00
C GLN A 337 -15.89 5.41 7.89
N SER A 338 -15.85 6.26 6.89
CA SER A 338 -16.57 6.12 5.62
C SER A 338 -15.63 6.53 4.47
N LEU A 339 -16.00 6.19 3.26
CA LEU A 339 -15.27 6.65 2.09
C LEU A 339 -15.69 8.08 1.77
N GLY A 340 -14.72 8.99 1.72
CA GLY A 340 -14.87 10.38 1.35
C GLY A 340 -13.83 10.83 0.34
N PRO A 341 -13.82 12.11 -0.04
CA PRO A 341 -12.80 12.64 -0.92
C PRO A 341 -11.46 12.81 -0.19
N PHE A 342 -10.37 12.31 -0.78
CA PHE A 342 -9.02 12.38 -0.19
C PHE A 342 -8.57 13.82 0.11
N PHE A 343 -9.00 14.79 -0.69
CA PHE A 343 -8.73 16.21 -0.45
C PHE A 343 -9.51 16.74 0.77
N GLY A 344 -10.70 16.20 1.05
CA GLY A 344 -11.43 16.48 2.29
C GLY A 344 -10.70 15.97 3.52
N THR A 345 -10.15 14.77 3.42
CA THR A 345 -9.27 14.19 4.45
C THR A 345 -8.04 15.05 4.68
N ALA A 346 -7.40 15.52 3.62
CA ALA A 346 -6.27 16.44 3.72
C ALA A 346 -6.64 17.74 4.48
N ALA A 347 -7.80 18.31 4.17
CA ALA A 347 -8.27 19.54 4.86
C ALA A 347 -8.46 19.31 6.36
N TYR A 348 -9.20 18.28 6.76
CA TYR A 348 -9.44 18.05 8.19
C TYR A 348 -8.17 17.67 8.94
N GLN A 349 -7.27 16.88 8.35
CA GLN A 349 -6.00 16.52 8.97
C GLN A 349 -5.16 17.77 9.29
N LEU A 350 -5.09 18.72 8.35
CA LEU A 350 -4.37 19.96 8.60
C LEU A 350 -5.08 20.83 9.64
N GLN A 351 -6.42 20.89 9.61
CA GLN A 351 -7.18 21.65 10.62
C GLN A 351 -6.98 21.08 12.02
N TYR A 352 -7.06 19.75 12.18
CA TYR A 352 -6.82 19.10 13.47
C TYR A 352 -5.37 19.26 13.95
N PHE A 353 -4.39 19.16 13.03
CA PHE A 353 -3.00 19.45 13.39
C PHE A 353 -2.83 20.85 13.95
N LEU A 354 -3.33 21.87 13.25
CA LEU A 354 -3.23 23.26 13.70
C LEU A 354 -3.97 23.48 15.02
N SER A 355 -5.15 22.89 15.18
CA SER A 355 -5.93 22.97 16.41
C SER A 355 -5.19 22.34 17.59
N SER A 356 -4.57 21.18 17.41
CA SER A 356 -3.84 20.47 18.47
C SER A 356 -2.66 21.26 19.04
N LEU A 357 -2.06 22.14 18.24
CA LEU A 357 -0.98 23.02 18.71
C LEU A 357 -1.47 24.11 19.68
N HIS A 358 -2.76 24.45 19.63
CA HIS A 358 -3.37 25.48 20.45
C HIS A 358 -4.15 24.93 21.65
N THR A 359 -4.60 23.68 21.60
CA THR A 359 -5.44 23.04 22.64
C THR A 359 -4.67 22.26 23.69
N GLY A 360 -3.34 22.29 23.68
CA GLY A 360 -2.50 21.52 24.61
C GLY A 360 -2.31 20.05 24.19
N GLU A 361 -2.87 19.61 23.05
CA GLU A 361 -2.75 18.25 22.51
C GLU A 361 -1.60 18.12 21.49
N ALA A 362 -0.54 18.91 21.65
CA ALA A 362 0.58 18.96 20.72
C ALA A 362 1.23 17.58 20.47
N ALA A 363 1.25 16.70 21.48
CA ALA A 363 1.76 15.33 21.31
C ALA A 363 0.97 14.55 20.25
N MET A 364 -0.37 14.61 20.28
CA MET A 364 -1.23 13.98 19.25
C MET A 364 -1.03 14.65 17.89
N GLY A 365 -0.91 15.97 17.85
CA GLY A 365 -0.59 16.71 16.63
C GLY A 365 0.69 16.20 15.96
N LEU A 366 1.76 16.07 16.74
CA LEU A 366 3.08 15.68 16.23
C LEU A 366 3.21 14.18 15.92
N THR A 367 2.49 13.31 16.62
CA THR A 367 2.65 11.84 16.44
C THR A 367 1.60 11.22 15.52
N LEU A 368 0.43 11.83 15.36
CA LEU A 368 -0.64 11.36 14.49
C LEU A 368 -0.81 12.23 13.24
N PHE A 369 -1.19 13.50 13.41
CA PHE A 369 -1.57 14.34 12.27
C PHE A 369 -0.38 14.74 11.40
N LEU A 370 0.74 15.13 11.97
CA LEU A 370 1.92 15.55 11.21
C LEU A 370 2.51 14.41 10.34
N PRO A 371 2.72 13.17 10.84
CA PRO A 371 3.15 12.04 10.00
C PRO A 371 2.14 11.73 8.89
N ASN A 372 0.82 11.78 9.17
CA ASN A 372 -0.20 11.60 8.15
C ASN A 372 -0.08 12.67 7.05
N LEU A 373 0.00 13.95 7.41
CA LEU A 373 0.15 15.06 6.46
C LEU A 373 1.39 14.90 5.58
N ILE A 374 2.55 14.64 6.21
CA ILE A 374 3.82 14.51 5.49
C ILE A 374 3.80 13.30 4.56
N CYS A 375 3.43 12.11 5.08
CA CYS A 375 3.48 10.89 4.29
C CYS A 375 2.44 10.90 3.16
N CYS A 376 1.22 11.39 3.41
CA CYS A 376 0.19 11.47 2.37
C CYS A 376 0.57 12.48 1.28
N LEU A 377 1.08 13.66 1.65
CA LEU A 377 1.53 14.64 0.66
C LEU A 377 2.72 14.14 -0.16
N LEU A 378 3.77 13.63 0.50
CA LEU A 378 4.94 13.09 -0.20
C LEU A 378 4.57 11.88 -1.07
N GLY A 379 3.71 10.98 -0.57
CA GLY A 379 3.21 9.84 -1.34
C GLY A 379 2.49 10.30 -2.61
N LEU A 380 1.63 11.31 -2.52
CA LEU A 380 0.93 11.87 -3.68
C LEU A 380 1.89 12.57 -4.65
N ILE A 381 2.84 13.37 -4.16
CA ILE A 381 3.86 14.00 -4.99
C ILE A 381 4.65 12.96 -5.77
N ILE A 382 5.09 11.88 -5.10
CA ILE A 382 5.84 10.79 -5.75
C ILE A 382 4.98 10.14 -6.84
N LEU A 383 3.74 9.77 -6.53
CA LEU A 383 2.83 9.16 -7.49
C LEU A 383 2.55 10.09 -8.68
N ALA A 384 2.25 11.36 -8.42
CA ALA A 384 1.97 12.35 -9.47
C ALA A 384 3.18 12.59 -10.39
N LEU A 385 4.37 12.78 -9.81
CA LEU A 385 5.57 13.06 -10.58
C LEU A 385 6.09 11.83 -11.35
N SER A 386 5.88 10.63 -10.82
CA SER A 386 6.34 9.38 -11.45
C SER A 386 5.32 8.75 -12.40
N ALA A 387 4.05 9.15 -12.39
CA ALA A 387 2.97 8.51 -13.14
C ALA A 387 3.26 8.29 -14.63
N GLY A 388 3.92 9.25 -15.28
CA GLY A 388 4.37 9.11 -16.68
C GLY A 388 5.62 8.24 -16.89
N ASN A 389 6.38 7.93 -15.85
CA ASN A 389 7.62 7.17 -15.91
C ASN A 389 7.47 5.71 -15.45
N LEU A 390 6.40 5.45 -14.71
CA LEU A 390 6.04 4.09 -14.30
C LEU A 390 5.27 3.37 -15.40
N ARG A 391 5.20 2.05 -15.28
CA ARG A 391 4.25 1.27 -16.06
C ARG A 391 2.82 1.77 -15.75
N PRO A 392 1.98 1.99 -16.78
CA PRO A 392 0.65 2.59 -16.58
C PRO A 392 -0.22 1.87 -15.54
N SER A 393 -0.16 0.53 -15.51
CA SER A 393 -0.89 -0.29 -14.52
C SER A 393 -0.46 -0.01 -13.09
N TYR A 394 0.84 0.22 -12.83
CA TYR A 394 1.35 0.56 -11.49
C TYR A 394 0.94 1.97 -11.09
N ALA A 395 1.05 2.94 -12.01
CA ALA A 395 0.67 4.32 -11.76
C ALA A 395 -0.85 4.44 -11.50
N ALA A 396 -1.67 3.76 -12.29
CA ALA A 396 -3.13 3.72 -12.11
C ALA A 396 -3.50 3.09 -10.76
N TYR A 397 -2.88 1.95 -10.41
CA TYR A 397 -3.09 1.33 -9.11
C TYR A 397 -2.67 2.26 -7.96
N GLY A 398 -1.51 2.89 -8.06
CA GLY A 398 -1.01 3.80 -7.02
C GLY A 398 -1.94 4.99 -6.77
N LEU A 399 -2.44 5.64 -7.83
CA LEU A 399 -3.37 6.76 -7.72
C LEU A 399 -4.73 6.30 -7.17
N LEU A 400 -5.28 5.18 -7.67
CA LEU A 400 -6.54 4.64 -7.18
C LEU A 400 -6.42 4.21 -5.71
N TYR A 401 -5.36 3.48 -5.37
CA TYR A 401 -5.08 3.06 -4.00
C TYR A 401 -4.98 4.26 -3.06
N TYR A 402 -4.24 5.30 -3.46
CA TYR A 402 -4.14 6.55 -2.71
C TYR A 402 -5.52 7.19 -2.49
N ALA A 403 -6.29 7.37 -3.55
CA ALA A 403 -7.60 8.03 -3.48
C ALA A 403 -8.56 7.29 -2.52
N VAL A 404 -8.53 5.96 -2.51
CA VAL A 404 -9.40 5.15 -1.65
C VAL A 404 -8.89 5.11 -0.20
N THR A 405 -7.59 4.87 0.01
CA THR A 405 -7.05 4.71 1.37
C THR A 405 -6.92 6.03 2.12
N VAL A 406 -6.49 7.11 1.44
CA VAL A 406 -6.43 8.45 2.03
C VAL A 406 -7.81 9.10 2.06
N GLY A 407 -8.76 8.63 1.23
CA GLY A 407 -10.15 9.08 1.22
C GLY A 407 -11.00 8.60 2.40
N CYS A 408 -10.46 7.86 3.37
CA CYS A 408 -11.19 7.55 4.60
C CYS A 408 -11.50 8.83 5.39
N THR A 409 -12.76 9.00 5.83
CA THR A 409 -13.22 10.21 6.53
C THR A 409 -12.52 10.44 7.87
N TRP A 410 -12.04 9.38 8.52
CA TRP A 410 -11.25 9.43 9.75
C TRP A 410 -9.94 8.66 9.56
N LEU A 411 -8.96 9.33 8.94
CA LEU A 411 -7.67 8.73 8.64
C LEU A 411 -6.73 8.80 9.85
N LEU A 412 -6.43 7.65 10.44
CA LEU A 412 -5.49 7.53 11.56
C LEU A 412 -4.12 6.95 11.14
N SER A 413 -4.05 6.28 10.00
CA SER A 413 -2.93 5.39 9.65
C SER A 413 -2.34 5.68 8.26
N GLY A 414 -2.21 6.95 7.86
CA GLY A 414 -1.69 7.32 6.54
C GLY A 414 -0.34 6.68 6.20
N PRO A 415 0.69 6.78 7.06
CA PRO A 415 1.99 6.14 6.85
C PRO A 415 1.90 4.61 6.69
N ARG A 416 1.08 3.95 7.49
CA ARG A 416 0.81 2.51 7.46
C ARG A 416 0.21 2.08 6.12
N TYR A 417 -0.82 2.78 5.65
CA TYR A 417 -1.47 2.45 4.37
C TYR A 417 -0.54 2.67 3.19
N LEU A 418 0.24 3.74 3.20
CA LEU A 418 1.15 4.05 2.10
C LEU A 418 2.40 3.15 2.07
N ALA A 419 2.80 2.55 3.19
CA ALA A 419 3.91 1.60 3.25
C ALA A 419 3.69 0.37 2.36
N VAL A 420 2.43 -0.05 2.17
CA VAL A 420 2.08 -1.21 1.32
C VAL A 420 1.66 -0.81 -0.10
N CYS A 421 1.71 0.48 -0.43
CA CYS A 421 1.51 1.00 -1.78
C CYS A 421 2.80 0.88 -2.60
N PHE A 422 3.10 -0.32 -3.12
CA PHE A 422 4.35 -0.59 -3.82
C PHE A 422 4.69 0.37 -4.99
N PRO A 423 3.72 1.02 -5.69
CA PRO A 423 4.04 2.02 -6.71
C PRO A 423 4.81 3.23 -6.19
N ILE A 424 4.71 3.56 -4.89
CA ILE A 424 5.48 4.66 -4.28
C ILE A 424 6.99 4.34 -4.32
N ALA A 425 7.39 3.11 -3.95
CA ALA A 425 8.79 2.71 -4.02
C ALA A 425 9.32 2.65 -5.46
N ALA A 426 8.50 2.14 -6.40
CA ALA A 426 8.83 2.18 -7.82
C ALA A 426 8.98 3.62 -8.33
N GLY A 427 8.07 4.52 -7.93
CA GLY A 427 8.09 5.94 -8.28
C GLY A 427 9.33 6.66 -7.77
N LEU A 428 9.71 6.44 -6.51
CA LEU A 428 10.94 6.97 -5.94
C LEU A 428 12.17 6.55 -6.75
N CYS A 429 12.25 5.28 -7.16
CA CYS A 429 13.36 4.79 -7.98
C CYS A 429 13.38 5.38 -9.39
N ALA A 430 12.21 5.69 -9.94
CA ALA A 430 12.10 6.35 -11.24
C ALA A 430 12.55 7.83 -11.17
N LEU A 431 12.30 8.49 -10.04
CA LEU A 431 12.61 9.92 -9.84
C LEU A 431 14.06 10.14 -9.35
N VAL A 432 14.54 9.28 -8.43
CA VAL A 432 15.85 9.45 -7.79
C VAL A 432 16.90 8.59 -8.48
N LYS A 433 17.78 9.26 -9.21
CA LYS A 433 18.89 8.64 -9.95
C LYS A 433 20.23 8.95 -9.28
N GLY A 434 21.20 8.04 -9.46
CA GLY A 434 22.53 8.19 -8.88
C GLY A 434 22.68 7.56 -7.48
N ARG A 435 23.93 7.25 -7.11
CA ARG A 435 24.24 6.55 -5.85
C ARG A 435 23.99 7.42 -4.62
N LEU A 436 24.56 8.62 -4.60
CA LEU A 436 24.48 9.50 -3.43
C LEU A 436 23.04 9.91 -3.09
N PRO A 437 22.19 10.40 -4.04
CA PRO A 437 20.78 10.69 -3.72
C PRO A 437 20.00 9.48 -3.21
N ARG A 438 20.28 8.27 -3.72
CA ARG A 438 19.66 7.03 -3.24
C ARG A 438 20.04 6.71 -1.79
N TRP A 439 21.31 6.89 -1.41
CA TRP A 439 21.74 6.70 -0.03
C TRP A 439 21.12 7.73 0.91
N ILE A 440 21.07 8.99 0.51
CA ILE A 440 20.41 10.05 1.28
C ILE A 440 18.92 9.71 1.49
N LEU A 441 18.23 9.29 0.43
CA LEU A 441 16.83 8.89 0.51
C LEU A 441 16.60 7.70 1.47
N ALA A 442 17.45 6.67 1.38
CA ALA A 442 17.35 5.51 2.28
C ALA A 442 17.61 5.91 3.74
N LEU A 443 18.58 6.78 3.99
CA LEU A 443 18.88 7.30 5.34
C LEU A 443 17.71 8.14 5.89
N LEU A 444 17.17 9.05 5.09
CA LEU A 444 15.99 9.85 5.50
C LEU A 444 14.77 8.97 5.78
N SER A 445 14.51 7.98 4.93
CA SER A 445 13.43 7.01 5.15
C SER A 445 13.64 6.24 6.47
N LEU A 446 14.86 5.78 6.73
CA LEU A 446 15.19 5.09 7.98
C LEU A 446 15.00 5.99 9.20
N ILE A 447 15.47 7.24 9.14
CA ILE A 447 15.30 8.21 10.24
C ILE A 447 13.80 8.43 10.52
N MET A 448 13.01 8.68 9.49
CA MET A 448 11.55 8.88 9.64
C MET A 448 10.88 7.62 10.20
N MET A 449 11.29 6.44 9.77
CA MET A 449 10.77 5.16 10.29
C MET A 449 11.14 4.98 11.77
N LEU A 450 12.36 5.30 12.18
CA LEU A 450 12.80 5.21 13.58
C LEU A 450 12.06 6.23 14.47
N MET A 451 11.83 7.45 13.99
CA MET A 451 11.01 8.44 14.70
C MET A 451 9.57 7.97 14.87
N TYR A 452 8.99 7.38 13.83
CA TYR A 452 7.63 6.83 13.88
C TYR A 452 7.54 5.59 14.79
N MET A 453 8.57 4.72 14.77
CA MET A 453 8.69 3.59 15.67
C MET A 453 8.87 4.05 17.12
N TRP A 454 9.66 5.08 17.37
CA TRP A 454 9.81 5.68 18.70
C TRP A 454 8.46 6.12 19.26
N ALA A 455 7.66 6.84 18.47
CA ALA A 455 6.33 7.25 18.89
C ALA A 455 5.40 6.06 19.15
N TYR A 456 5.45 5.02 18.29
CA TYR A 456 4.68 3.77 18.45
C TYR A 456 5.04 3.06 19.76
N VAL A 457 6.32 2.83 20.01
CA VAL A 457 6.82 2.14 21.21
C VAL A 457 6.45 2.88 22.49
N LEU A 458 6.55 4.20 22.50
CA LEU A 458 6.20 5.04 23.64
C LEU A 458 4.70 5.16 23.92
N GLY A 459 3.85 4.55 23.10
CA GLY A 459 2.39 4.57 23.29
C GLY A 459 1.71 5.85 22.87
N TYR A 460 2.36 6.66 22.02
CA TYR A 460 1.69 7.79 21.38
C TYR A 460 0.67 7.33 20.32
N SER A 461 -0.13 8.27 19.82
CA SER A 461 -1.21 8.03 18.85
C SER A 461 -0.68 7.61 17.48
N VAL A 462 -0.11 6.42 17.38
CA VAL A 462 0.38 5.79 16.15
C VAL A 462 -0.43 4.53 15.91
N TYR A 463 -1.20 4.50 14.79
CA TYR A 463 -2.17 3.46 14.45
C TYR A 463 -1.84 2.77 13.12
#